data_d2b59b2228b1f8acee6c6ac49ad92ee2
#
_entry.id   d2b59b2228b1f8acee6c6ac49ad92ee2
#
_cell.length_a   1.000
_cell.length_b   1.000
_cell.length_c   1.000
_cell.angle_alpha   90.00
_cell.angle_beta   90.00
_cell.angle_gamma   90.00
#
_symmetry.space_group_name_H-M   'P 1'
#
loop_
_entity.id
_entity.type
_entity.pdbx_description
1 polymer ?
#
loop_
_entity_poly.entity_id
_entity_poly.type
_entity_poly.pdbx_seq_one_letter_code
_entity_poly.pdbx_strand_id
1 'polypeptide(L)'
;MNPGPRGITGEPMAQIDQLQLVVAEVQAARQQVSSVRAQVQELEGTIAAVESQPEDMALHRQMGGVLIEVADRAALLADLNETLASLKVHLERFSEREKQLIQTYDELKQSLQGAQE
;
A
#
# COMPACT_ATOMS: atom_id res chain seq x y z
N MET A 1 5.91 13.62 43.31
CA MET A 1 6.30 13.31 42.74
C MET A 1 7.31 13.53 41.80
N ASN A 2 8.35 13.09 41.80
CA ASN A 2 9.45 13.37 41.00
C ASN A 2 9.52 12.49 39.77
N PRO A 3 9.33 13.04 38.60
CA PRO A 3 9.33 12.24 37.38
C PRO A 3 10.73 11.94 36.83
N GLY A 4 11.78 12.51 37.41
CA GLY A 4 13.13 12.34 36.91
C GLY A 4 13.58 10.90 36.78
N PRO A 5 13.47 10.07 37.82
CA PRO A 5 13.84 8.67 37.70
C PRO A 5 13.04 7.91 36.66
N ARG A 6 11.82 8.37 36.47
CA ARG A 6 10.96 7.74 35.52
C ARG A 6 11.47 7.89 34.08
N GLY A 7 11.99 9.07 33.73
CA GLY A 7 12.57 9.29 32.42
C GLY A 7 13.76 8.40 32.15
N ILE A 8 14.57 8.14 33.17
CA ILE A 8 15.76 7.31 33.00
C ILE A 8 15.43 5.84 32.97
N THR A 9 14.62 5.38 33.92
CA THR A 9 14.31 3.97 34.04
C THR A 9 13.31 3.50 33.02
N GLY A 10 12.45 4.42 32.49
CA GLY A 10 11.42 4.08 31.55
C GLY A 10 11.87 4.04 30.10
N GLU A 11 13.03 4.62 29.78
CA GLU A 11 13.46 4.74 28.39
C GLU A 11 13.60 3.41 27.66
N PRO A 12 14.23 2.34 28.21
CA PRO A 12 14.29 1.08 27.51
C PRO A 12 12.92 0.47 27.26
N MET A 13 12.01 0.59 28.23
CA MET A 13 10.65 0.09 28.07
C MET A 13 9.90 0.91 27.01
N ALA A 14 10.07 2.23 27.01
CA ALA A 14 9.44 3.09 26.02
C ALA A 14 9.96 2.78 24.63
N GLN A 15 11.25 2.50 24.49
CA GLN A 15 11.84 2.13 23.20
C GLN A 15 11.33 0.79 22.69
N ILE A 16 11.16 -0.18 23.60
CA ILE A 16 10.59 -1.48 23.26
C ILE A 16 9.15 -1.33 22.78
N ASP A 17 8.36 -0.51 23.49
CA ASP A 17 6.98 -0.23 23.10
C ASP A 17 6.92 0.45 21.75
N GLN A 18 7.81 1.41 21.49
CA GLN A 18 7.90 2.06 20.20
C GLN A 18 8.28 1.09 19.10
N LEU A 19 9.21 0.19 19.38
CA LEU A 19 9.62 -0.82 18.40
C LEU A 19 8.46 -1.73 18.04
N GLN A 20 7.68 -2.17 19.02
CA GLN A 20 6.51 -3.00 18.78
C GLN A 20 5.47 -2.26 17.95
N LEU A 21 5.26 -0.98 18.23
CA LEU A 21 4.33 -0.15 17.47
C LEU A 21 4.79 -0.02 16.01
N VAL A 22 6.09 0.23 15.81
CA VAL A 22 6.63 0.37 14.46
C VAL A 22 6.54 -0.96 13.70
N VAL A 23 6.77 -2.09 14.36
CA VAL A 23 6.59 -3.40 13.73
C VAL A 23 5.15 -3.56 13.22
N ALA A 24 4.18 -3.20 14.04
CA ALA A 24 2.77 -3.26 13.62
C ALA A 24 2.50 -2.32 12.44
N GLU A 25 3.08 -1.13 12.44
CA GLU A 25 2.94 -0.18 11.34
C GLU A 25 3.60 -0.69 10.06
N VAL A 26 4.77 -1.33 10.17
CA VAL A 26 5.43 -1.94 9.01
C VAL A 26 4.55 -3.03 8.40
N GLN A 27 3.98 -3.88 9.24
CA GLN A 27 3.10 -4.95 8.77
C GLN A 27 1.86 -4.38 8.07
N ALA A 28 1.26 -3.35 8.64
CA ALA A 28 0.11 -2.67 8.03
C ALA A 28 0.49 -2.04 6.69
N ALA A 29 1.65 -1.39 6.62
CA ALA A 29 2.14 -0.77 5.39
C ALA A 29 2.40 -1.82 4.30
N ARG A 30 3.00 -2.96 4.67
CA ARG A 30 3.21 -4.07 3.73
C ARG A 30 1.90 -4.60 3.18
N GLN A 31 0.90 -4.70 4.04
CA GLN A 31 -0.43 -5.13 3.65
C GLN A 31 -1.03 -4.17 2.62
N GLN A 32 -0.90 -2.86 2.86
CA GLN A 32 -1.38 -1.85 1.94
C GLN A 32 -0.66 -1.94 0.58
N VAL A 33 0.66 -2.06 0.60
CA VAL A 33 1.45 -2.18 -0.63
C VAL A 33 1.02 -3.42 -1.42
N SER A 34 0.89 -4.55 -0.74
CA SER A 34 0.50 -5.80 -1.37
C SER A 34 -0.89 -5.70 -2.00
N SER A 35 -1.84 -5.09 -1.28
CA SER A 35 -3.21 -4.93 -1.73
C SER A 35 -3.29 -4.04 -2.98
N VAL A 36 -2.61 -2.89 -2.94
CA VAL A 36 -2.64 -1.97 -4.09
C VAL A 36 -1.89 -2.57 -5.28
N ARG A 37 -0.78 -3.26 -5.02
CA ARG A 37 -0.03 -3.93 -6.10
C ARG A 37 -0.90 -4.97 -6.80
N ALA A 38 -1.69 -5.73 -6.05
CA ALA A 38 -2.62 -6.70 -6.62
C ALA A 38 -3.67 -6.00 -7.49
N GLN A 39 -4.20 -4.86 -7.02
CA GLN A 39 -5.17 -4.09 -7.79
C GLN A 39 -4.56 -3.56 -9.08
N VAL A 40 -3.32 -3.09 -9.04
CA VAL A 40 -2.60 -2.61 -10.24
C VAL A 40 -2.47 -3.75 -11.25
N GLN A 41 -2.04 -4.92 -10.81
CA GLN A 41 -1.85 -6.08 -11.68
C GLN A 41 -3.18 -6.53 -12.30
N GLU A 42 -4.23 -6.57 -11.51
CA GLU A 42 -5.55 -6.93 -12.00
C GLU A 42 -6.06 -5.95 -13.05
N LEU A 43 -5.89 -4.66 -12.79
CA LEU A 43 -6.33 -3.62 -13.73
C LEU A 43 -5.51 -3.65 -15.02
N GLU A 44 -4.20 -3.86 -14.93
CA GLU A 44 -3.35 -4.00 -16.10
C GLU A 44 -3.79 -5.19 -16.97
N GLY A 45 -4.15 -6.30 -16.33
CA GLY A 45 -4.70 -7.45 -17.03
C GLY A 45 -6.03 -7.15 -17.71
N THR A 46 -6.90 -6.41 -17.03
CA THR A 46 -8.18 -5.98 -17.59
C THR A 46 -7.98 -5.09 -18.81
N ILE A 47 -7.09 -4.12 -18.71
CA ILE A 47 -6.77 -3.21 -19.82
C ILE A 47 -6.25 -4.01 -21.03
N ALA A 48 -5.32 -4.93 -20.79
CA ALA A 48 -4.77 -5.77 -21.85
C ALA A 48 -5.86 -6.61 -22.52
N ALA A 49 -6.79 -7.15 -21.73
CA ALA A 49 -7.90 -7.94 -22.27
C ALA A 49 -8.83 -7.09 -23.13
N VAL A 50 -9.12 -5.87 -22.69
CA VAL A 50 -9.98 -4.94 -23.46
C VAL A 50 -9.29 -4.56 -24.76
N GLU A 51 -7.99 -4.26 -24.70
CA GLU A 51 -7.22 -3.88 -25.89
C GLU A 51 -7.13 -5.01 -26.91
N SER A 52 -7.03 -6.25 -26.44
CA SER A 52 -6.89 -7.40 -27.32
C SER A 52 -8.21 -7.92 -27.87
N GLN A 53 -9.35 -7.47 -27.36
CA GLN A 53 -10.66 -7.89 -27.85
C GLN A 53 -10.87 -7.34 -29.26
N PRO A 54 -11.26 -8.18 -30.24
CA PRO A 54 -11.54 -7.69 -31.60
C PRO A 54 -12.60 -6.58 -31.61
N GLU A 55 -12.44 -5.61 -32.51
CA GLU A 55 -13.32 -4.44 -32.55
C GLU A 55 -14.76 -4.79 -32.91
N ASP A 56 -14.95 -5.90 -33.62
CA ASP A 56 -16.29 -6.35 -34.03
C ASP A 56 -16.99 -7.16 -32.93
N MET A 57 -16.33 -7.39 -31.80
CA MET A 57 -16.92 -8.11 -30.66
C MET A 57 -17.33 -7.13 -29.59
N ALA A 58 -18.53 -7.32 -29.06
CA ALA A 58 -19.06 -6.47 -28.01
C ALA A 58 -18.35 -6.71 -26.68
N LEU A 59 -18.14 -5.62 -25.94
CA LEU A 59 -17.64 -5.63 -24.58
C LEU A 59 -18.78 -5.31 -23.63
N HIS A 60 -18.75 -5.93 -22.44
CA HIS A 60 -19.78 -5.72 -21.43
C HIS A 60 -19.11 -5.39 -20.09
N ARG A 61 -19.76 -4.51 -19.33
CA ARG A 61 -19.37 -4.22 -17.96
C ARG A 61 -20.35 -4.88 -17.01
N GLN A 62 -19.83 -5.49 -15.96
CA GLN A 62 -20.67 -6.02 -14.91
C GLN A 62 -20.91 -4.93 -13.86
N MET A 63 -22.17 -4.59 -13.63
CA MET A 63 -22.57 -3.62 -12.62
C MET A 63 -23.63 -4.26 -11.75
N GLY A 64 -23.23 -4.66 -10.54
CA GLY A 64 -24.11 -5.43 -9.67
C GLY A 64 -24.45 -6.76 -10.35
N GLY A 65 -25.72 -7.07 -10.47
CA GLY A 65 -26.19 -8.30 -11.12
C GLY A 65 -26.47 -8.15 -12.61
N VAL A 66 -26.03 -7.05 -13.25
CA VAL A 66 -26.40 -6.75 -14.62
C VAL A 66 -25.13 -6.58 -15.47
N LEU A 67 -25.17 -7.10 -16.71
CA LEU A 67 -24.15 -6.85 -17.72
C LEU A 67 -24.64 -5.76 -18.64
N ILE A 68 -23.85 -4.70 -18.78
CA ILE A 68 -24.17 -3.55 -19.61
C ILE A 68 -23.18 -3.47 -20.75
N GLU A 69 -23.69 -3.37 -21.97
CA GLU A 69 -22.82 -3.26 -23.15
C GLU A 69 -22.07 -1.93 -23.13
N VAL A 70 -20.77 -1.99 -23.46
CA VAL A 70 -19.92 -0.82 -23.54
C VAL A 70 -20.10 -0.19 -24.92
N ALA A 71 -20.62 1.04 -24.94
CA ALA A 71 -20.86 1.76 -26.21
C ALA A 71 -19.59 2.34 -26.81
N ASP A 72 -18.64 2.75 -25.96
CA ASP A 72 -17.43 3.43 -26.39
C ASP A 72 -16.22 2.79 -25.72
N ARG A 73 -15.51 1.95 -26.48
CA ARG A 73 -14.31 1.25 -25.99
C ARG A 73 -13.20 2.23 -25.65
N ALA A 74 -13.02 3.28 -26.46
CA ALA A 74 -11.95 4.26 -26.24
C ALA A 74 -12.17 5.00 -24.94
N ALA A 75 -13.41 5.36 -24.63
CA ALA A 75 -13.76 6.00 -23.37
C ALA A 75 -13.52 5.06 -22.18
N LEU A 76 -13.87 3.80 -22.33
CA LEU A 76 -13.63 2.79 -21.28
C LEU A 76 -12.12 2.66 -21.02
N LEU A 77 -11.32 2.55 -22.08
CA LEU A 77 -9.86 2.43 -21.92
C LEU A 77 -9.27 3.68 -21.28
N ALA A 78 -9.77 4.87 -21.64
CA ALA A 78 -9.31 6.11 -21.02
C ALA A 78 -9.61 6.10 -19.52
N ASP A 79 -10.79 5.68 -19.11
CA ASP A 79 -11.16 5.59 -17.70
C ASP A 79 -10.31 4.57 -16.95
N LEU A 80 -10.08 3.40 -17.55
CA LEU A 80 -9.27 2.36 -16.93
C LEU A 80 -7.82 2.82 -16.76
N ASN A 81 -7.28 3.49 -17.76
CA ASN A 81 -5.91 4.01 -17.68
C ASN A 81 -5.78 5.13 -16.67
N GLU A 82 -6.79 5.97 -16.52
CA GLU A 82 -6.81 7.00 -15.49
C GLU A 82 -6.81 6.38 -14.09
N THR A 83 -7.64 5.36 -13.88
CA THR A 83 -7.67 4.63 -12.63
C THR A 83 -6.33 3.95 -12.34
N LEU A 84 -5.71 3.36 -13.37
CA LEU A 84 -4.41 2.73 -13.23
C LEU A 84 -3.34 3.75 -12.80
N ALA A 85 -3.32 4.92 -13.42
CA ALA A 85 -2.38 5.97 -13.05
C ALA A 85 -2.56 6.39 -11.60
N SER A 86 -3.80 6.53 -11.15
CA SER A 86 -4.11 6.86 -9.76
C SER A 86 -3.63 5.78 -8.80
N LEU A 87 -3.87 4.51 -9.12
CA LEU A 87 -3.41 3.39 -8.29
C LEU A 87 -1.88 3.34 -8.21
N LYS A 88 -1.19 3.62 -9.30
CA LYS A 88 0.27 3.64 -9.30
C LYS A 88 0.82 4.74 -8.41
N VAL A 89 0.17 5.90 -8.37
CA VAL A 89 0.55 6.98 -7.46
C VAL A 89 0.38 6.54 -6.01
N HIS A 90 -0.74 5.89 -5.69
CA HIS A 90 -0.97 5.36 -4.34
C HIS A 90 0.06 4.29 -3.98
N LEU A 91 0.37 3.40 -4.92
CA LEU A 91 1.38 2.36 -4.69
C LEU A 91 2.73 2.98 -4.35
N GLU A 92 3.13 4.01 -5.08
CA GLU A 92 4.39 4.71 -4.83
C GLU A 92 4.41 5.30 -3.43
N ARG A 93 3.32 5.97 -3.03
CA ARG A 93 3.22 6.58 -1.69
C ARG A 93 3.28 5.54 -0.59
N PHE A 94 2.54 4.44 -0.74
CA PHE A 94 2.53 3.39 0.25
C PHE A 94 3.88 2.67 0.32
N SER A 95 4.54 2.47 -0.80
CA SER A 95 5.87 1.87 -0.85
C SER A 95 6.91 2.75 -0.15
N GLU A 96 6.82 4.07 -0.36
CA GLU A 96 7.71 5.00 0.30
C GLU A 96 7.47 5.02 1.81
N ARG A 97 6.20 4.98 2.22
CA ARG A 97 5.86 4.91 3.65
C ARG A 97 6.40 3.64 4.28
N GLU A 98 6.25 2.50 3.61
CA GLU A 98 6.79 1.24 4.10
C GLU A 98 8.30 1.34 4.29
N LYS A 99 8.98 1.89 3.30
CA LYS A 99 10.44 2.07 3.33
C LYS A 99 10.87 2.93 4.51
N GLN A 100 10.16 4.03 4.76
CA GLN A 100 10.46 4.92 5.89
C GLN A 100 10.23 4.22 7.22
N LEU A 101 9.17 3.43 7.33
CA LEU A 101 8.88 2.70 8.56
C LEU A 101 9.91 1.62 8.82
N ILE A 102 10.39 0.94 7.79
CA ILE A 102 11.47 -0.05 7.93
C ILE A 102 12.75 0.63 8.40
N GLN A 103 13.05 1.80 7.86
CA GLN A 103 14.21 2.57 8.30
C GLN A 103 14.10 2.98 9.77
N THR A 104 12.92 3.43 10.19
CA THR A 104 12.66 3.76 11.59
C THR A 104 12.83 2.53 12.48
N TYR A 105 12.33 1.38 12.04
CA TYR A 105 12.50 0.13 12.76
C TYR A 105 13.97 -0.20 12.95
N ASP A 106 14.77 -0.10 11.89
CA ASP A 106 16.20 -0.40 11.96
C ASP A 106 16.92 0.54 12.92
N GLU A 107 16.57 1.82 12.89
CA GLU A 107 17.18 2.82 13.79
C GLU A 107 16.86 2.53 15.25
N LEU A 108 15.60 2.20 15.55
CA LEU A 108 15.18 1.86 16.90
C LEU A 108 15.84 0.57 17.38
N LYS A 109 15.96 -0.41 16.51
CA LYS A 109 16.61 -1.67 16.82
C LYS A 109 18.07 -1.45 17.17
N GLN A 110 18.77 -0.65 16.38
CA GLN A 110 20.17 -0.32 16.64
C GLN A 110 20.32 0.45 17.95
N SER A 111 19.42 1.38 18.21
CA SER A 111 19.43 2.15 19.45
C SER A 111 19.26 1.24 20.67
N LEU A 112 18.36 0.27 20.59
CA LEU A 112 18.16 -0.69 21.69
C LEU A 112 19.38 -1.58 21.88
N GLN A 113 19.99 -2.04 20.81
CA GLN A 113 21.18 -2.86 20.88
C GLN A 113 22.35 -2.08 21.50
N GLY A 114 22.52 -0.83 21.11
CA GLY A 114 23.55 0.02 21.69
C GLY A 114 23.32 0.29 23.17
N ALA A 115 22.06 0.45 23.57
CA ALA A 115 21.73 0.70 24.97
C ALA A 115 22.00 -0.52 25.85
N GLN A 116 21.98 -1.72 25.29
CA GLN A 116 22.23 -2.95 26.04
C GLN A 116 23.73 -3.25 26.19
N GLU A 117 24.55 -2.66 25.39
CA GLU A 117 25.99 -2.83 25.47
C GLU A 117 26.58 -1.87 26.49
#